data_e953a140de5da43143f1bedb88090dcc
#
_entry.id   e953a140de5da43143f1bedb88090dcc
#
_cell.length_a   1.000
_cell.length_b   1.000
_cell.length_c   1.000
_cell.angle_alpha   90.00
_cell.angle_beta   90.00
_cell.angle_gamma   90.00
#
_symmetry.space_group_name_H-M   'P 1'
#
loop_
_entity.id
_entity.type
_entity.pdbx_description
1 polymer ?
#
loop_
_entity_poly.entity_id
_entity_poly.type
_entity_poly.pdbx_seq_one_letter_code
_entity_poly.pdbx_strand_id
1 'polypeptide(L)'
;MSEQRKSYLTKSLFLAVAVILIAIVAHQPGYPSITKQIEKSQDLPSGSVEPFFVKSFPDGQGILVAFSNQEKMGIAEFSSIEKPQLLSAVNHLPTRASDVWVTIVGSGSACYQMFLVNNEAVKYIQWRVNDEAWSELPVATYPDIVLFPLPENGGEYEYRILNASDQEVQ
;
A
#
# COMPACT_ATOMS: atom_id res chain seq x y z
N MET A 1 32.97 7.37 5.31
CA MET A 1 31.84 7.37 4.36
C MET A 1 30.71 8.07 5.08
N SER A 2 30.23 9.22 4.61
CA SER A 2 29.26 10.06 5.33
C SER A 2 27.91 9.36 5.45
N GLU A 3 27.17 9.62 6.55
CA GLU A 3 25.84 9.06 6.79
C GLU A 3 24.84 9.33 5.65
N GLN A 4 24.95 10.47 5.01
CA GLN A 4 24.17 10.78 3.80
C GLN A 4 24.39 9.77 2.66
N ARG A 5 25.62 9.33 2.40
CA ARG A 5 25.89 8.30 1.37
C ARG A 5 25.29 6.95 1.71
N LYS A 6 25.25 6.58 2.99
CA LYS A 6 24.59 5.34 3.43
C LYS A 6 23.08 5.42 3.22
N SER A 7 22.46 6.55 3.54
CA SER A 7 21.03 6.78 3.34
C SER A 7 20.63 6.71 1.86
N TYR A 8 21.39 7.31 0.96
CA TYR A 8 21.13 7.25 -0.49
C TYR A 8 21.30 5.82 -1.05
N LEU A 9 22.31 5.08 -0.61
CA LEU A 9 22.52 3.69 -1.03
C LEU A 9 21.38 2.79 -0.55
N THR A 10 20.89 2.98 0.67
CA THR A 10 19.76 2.20 1.21
C THR A 10 18.47 2.52 0.44
N LYS A 11 18.19 3.79 0.19
CA LYS A 11 17.00 4.22 -0.57
C LYS A 11 17.02 3.70 -2.01
N SER A 12 18.17 3.77 -2.70
CA SER A 12 18.30 3.26 -4.07
C SER A 12 18.19 1.73 -4.14
N LEU A 13 18.68 1.02 -3.11
CA LEU A 13 18.55 -0.43 -3.02
C LEU A 13 17.10 -0.85 -2.81
N PHE A 14 16.35 -0.17 -1.93
CA PHE A 14 14.92 -0.43 -1.72
C PHE A 14 14.10 -0.15 -2.98
N LEU A 15 14.38 0.94 -3.69
CA LEU A 15 13.72 1.25 -4.96
C LEU A 15 14.02 0.19 -6.02
N ALA A 16 15.26 -0.25 -6.13
CA ALA A 16 15.65 -1.30 -7.08
C ALA A 16 14.98 -2.65 -6.75
N VAL A 17 14.88 -3.01 -5.47
CA VAL A 17 14.20 -4.23 -5.04
C VAL A 17 12.70 -4.15 -5.33
N ALA A 18 12.05 -3.01 -5.08
CA ALA A 18 10.65 -2.81 -5.41
C ALA A 18 10.39 -2.92 -6.92
N VAL A 19 11.23 -2.31 -7.75
CA VAL A 19 11.13 -2.39 -9.22
C VAL A 19 11.36 -3.83 -9.72
N ILE A 20 12.32 -4.57 -9.13
CA ILE A 20 12.58 -5.96 -9.48
C ILE A 20 11.39 -6.86 -9.08
N LEU A 21 10.81 -6.67 -7.89
CA LEU A 21 9.62 -7.39 -7.46
C LEU A 21 8.43 -7.13 -8.38
N ILE A 22 8.20 -5.87 -8.77
CA ILE A 22 7.16 -5.50 -9.74
C ILE A 22 7.42 -6.20 -11.10
N ALA A 23 8.66 -6.22 -11.58
CA ALA A 23 9.03 -6.86 -12.83
C ALA A 23 8.86 -8.39 -12.77
N ILE A 24 9.22 -9.05 -11.68
CA ILE A 24 9.07 -10.49 -11.48
C ILE A 24 7.58 -10.87 -11.46
N VAL A 25 6.77 -10.14 -10.72
CA VAL A 25 5.33 -10.40 -10.63
C VAL A 25 4.62 -10.12 -11.95
N ALA A 26 5.07 -9.12 -12.72
CA ALA A 26 4.50 -8.80 -14.04
C ALA A 26 4.83 -9.82 -15.16
N HIS A 27 5.84 -10.67 -14.97
CA HIS A 27 6.38 -11.54 -16.02
C HIS A 27 6.30 -13.04 -15.75
N GLN A 28 5.49 -13.49 -14.77
CA GLN A 28 5.32 -14.93 -14.56
C GLN A 28 4.56 -15.59 -15.73
N PRO A 29 5.17 -16.52 -16.47
CA PRO A 29 4.50 -17.20 -17.57
C PRO A 29 3.37 -18.09 -17.05
N GLY A 30 2.19 -17.96 -17.63
CA GLY A 30 1.02 -18.82 -17.37
C GLY A 30 -0.11 -18.18 -16.57
N TYR A 31 0.09 -17.00 -15.96
CA TYR A 31 -0.99 -16.23 -15.32
C TYR A 31 -1.22 -14.91 -16.07
N PRO A 32 -2.48 -14.45 -16.17
CA PRO A 32 -2.71 -13.08 -16.61
C PRO A 32 -1.86 -12.16 -15.76
N SER A 33 -1.13 -11.24 -16.37
CA SER A 33 -0.35 -10.27 -15.58
C SER A 33 -1.26 -9.57 -14.57
N ILE A 34 -0.73 -9.15 -13.43
CA ILE A 34 -1.47 -8.39 -12.42
C ILE A 34 -2.25 -7.25 -13.07
N THR A 35 -1.62 -6.51 -13.98
CA THR A 35 -2.25 -5.41 -14.73
C THR A 35 -3.48 -5.86 -15.49
N LYS A 36 -3.41 -6.98 -16.24
CA LYS A 36 -4.55 -7.52 -16.99
C LYS A 36 -5.71 -7.96 -16.09
N GLN A 37 -5.42 -8.50 -14.92
CA GLN A 37 -6.47 -8.86 -13.99
C GLN A 37 -7.19 -7.62 -13.44
N ILE A 38 -6.43 -6.56 -13.11
CA ILE A 38 -6.99 -5.28 -12.66
C ILE A 38 -7.81 -4.65 -13.79
N GLU A 39 -7.25 -4.54 -15.00
CA GLU A 39 -7.91 -3.98 -16.16
C GLU A 39 -9.25 -4.66 -16.42
N LYS A 40 -9.25 -5.99 -16.44
CA LYS A 40 -10.47 -6.77 -16.65
C LYS A 40 -11.50 -6.59 -15.54
N SER A 41 -11.07 -6.53 -14.28
CA SER A 41 -11.99 -6.39 -13.13
C SER A 41 -12.64 -5.02 -13.04
N GLN A 42 -11.95 -4.00 -13.54
CA GLN A 42 -12.37 -2.60 -13.47
C GLN A 42 -12.89 -2.06 -14.81
N ASP A 43 -13.03 -2.94 -15.81
CA ASP A 43 -13.45 -2.57 -17.19
C ASP A 43 -12.59 -1.46 -17.80
N LEU A 44 -11.27 -1.56 -17.59
CA LEU A 44 -10.30 -0.57 -18.05
C LEU A 44 -9.67 -0.98 -19.39
N PRO A 45 -9.25 -0.01 -20.22
CA PRO A 45 -8.52 -0.29 -21.46
C PRO A 45 -7.23 -1.08 -21.20
N SER A 46 -6.87 -1.97 -22.12
CA SER A 46 -5.63 -2.72 -22.03
C SER A 46 -4.40 -1.79 -22.06
N GLY A 47 -3.47 -1.98 -21.14
CA GLY A 47 -2.27 -1.16 -21.01
C GLY A 47 -2.51 0.17 -20.28
N SER A 48 -3.68 0.36 -19.66
CA SER A 48 -3.99 1.59 -18.91
C SER A 48 -3.58 1.53 -17.44
N VAL A 49 -3.27 0.36 -16.90
CA VAL A 49 -2.92 0.16 -15.49
C VAL A 49 -1.40 0.14 -15.30
N GLU A 50 -0.91 1.04 -14.49
CA GLU A 50 0.50 1.14 -14.09
C GLU A 50 0.65 0.89 -12.59
N PRO A 51 1.12 -0.31 -12.17
CA PRO A 51 1.46 -0.56 -10.78
C PRO A 51 2.65 0.31 -10.36
N PHE A 52 2.54 0.98 -9.20
CA PHE A 52 3.62 1.82 -8.69
C PHE A 52 4.11 1.43 -7.28
N PHE A 53 3.35 0.59 -6.56
CA PHE A 53 3.75 0.11 -5.26
C PHE A 53 3.16 -1.28 -4.97
N VAL A 54 3.95 -2.15 -4.31
CA VAL A 54 3.51 -3.50 -3.90
C VAL A 54 3.90 -3.72 -2.45
N LYS A 55 2.97 -4.21 -1.64
CA LYS A 55 3.21 -4.57 -0.24
C LYS A 55 2.58 -5.91 0.10
N SER A 56 3.33 -6.78 0.77
CA SER A 56 2.78 -8.00 1.33
C SER A 56 1.95 -7.70 2.59
N PHE A 57 0.88 -8.46 2.80
CA PHE A 57 0.19 -8.45 4.09
C PHE A 57 1.11 -8.95 5.20
N PRO A 58 0.96 -8.46 6.44
CA PRO A 58 1.78 -8.88 7.58
C PRO A 58 1.71 -10.37 7.88
N ASP A 59 0.59 -11.03 7.59
CA ASP A 59 0.37 -12.47 7.74
C ASP A 59 0.97 -13.31 6.60
N GLY A 60 1.50 -12.66 5.56
CA GLY A 60 2.08 -13.31 4.38
C GLY A 60 1.06 -13.94 3.41
N GLN A 61 -0.23 -13.76 3.65
CA GLN A 61 -1.30 -14.40 2.86
C GLN A 61 -1.78 -13.57 1.67
N GLY A 62 -0.93 -12.74 1.11
CA GLY A 62 -1.28 -11.97 -0.08
C GLY A 62 -0.46 -10.72 -0.25
N ILE A 63 -0.82 -9.98 -1.28
CA ILE A 63 -0.19 -8.70 -1.61
C ILE A 63 -1.24 -7.64 -1.92
N LEU A 64 -0.89 -6.41 -1.61
CA LEU A 64 -1.56 -5.20 -2.07
C LEU A 64 -0.74 -4.60 -3.20
N VAL A 65 -1.41 -4.19 -4.25
CA VAL A 65 -0.83 -3.48 -5.39
C VAL A 65 -1.51 -2.14 -5.54
N ALA A 66 -0.76 -1.07 -5.29
CA ALA A 66 -1.22 0.26 -5.66
C ALA A 66 -0.93 0.52 -7.13
N PHE A 67 -1.91 1.03 -7.84
CA PHE A 67 -1.80 1.28 -9.26
C PHE A 67 -2.42 2.63 -9.66
N SER A 68 -1.99 3.16 -10.81
CA SER A 68 -2.62 4.30 -11.46
C SER A 68 -3.21 3.90 -12.79
N ASN A 69 -4.26 4.60 -13.20
CA ASN A 69 -4.80 4.56 -14.55
C ASN A 69 -5.07 5.99 -15.02
N GLN A 70 -4.19 6.56 -15.78
CA GLN A 70 -4.28 7.91 -16.37
C GLN A 70 -4.83 9.04 -15.46
N GLU A 71 -5.98 8.87 -14.80
CA GLU A 71 -6.67 9.89 -14.02
C GLU A 71 -6.90 9.49 -12.56
N LYS A 72 -6.75 8.21 -12.21
CA LYS A 72 -7.12 7.67 -10.90
C LYS A 72 -6.05 6.78 -10.34
N MET A 73 -6.00 6.73 -9.03
CA MET A 73 -5.26 5.69 -8.30
C MET A 73 -6.22 4.61 -7.81
N GLY A 74 -5.70 3.43 -7.61
CA GLY A 74 -6.44 2.31 -7.06
C GLY A 74 -5.57 1.38 -6.25
N ILE A 75 -6.25 0.48 -5.56
CA ILE A 75 -5.63 -0.62 -4.83
C ILE A 75 -6.26 -1.93 -5.31
N ALA A 76 -5.42 -2.94 -5.49
CA ALA A 76 -5.85 -4.30 -5.77
C ALA A 76 -5.22 -5.26 -4.77
N GLU A 77 -6.03 -6.21 -4.32
CA GLU A 77 -5.62 -7.30 -3.43
C GLU A 77 -5.45 -8.59 -4.23
N PHE A 78 -4.37 -9.30 -3.98
CA PHE A 78 -4.09 -10.59 -4.60
C PHE A 78 -3.77 -11.65 -3.55
N SER A 79 -4.19 -12.90 -3.82
CA SER A 79 -4.11 -14.03 -2.87
C SER A 79 -2.68 -14.45 -2.52
N SER A 80 -1.71 -14.24 -3.39
CA SER A 80 -0.32 -14.60 -3.14
C SER A 80 0.63 -13.92 -4.12
N ILE A 81 1.92 -13.94 -3.79
CA ILE A 81 2.99 -13.47 -4.67
C ILE A 81 3.31 -14.48 -5.78
N GLU A 82 3.26 -15.79 -5.47
CA GLU A 82 3.69 -16.82 -6.42
C GLU A 82 2.69 -17.07 -7.54
N LYS A 83 1.40 -17.02 -7.19
CA LYS A 83 0.30 -17.21 -8.12
C LYS A 83 -0.77 -16.15 -7.87
N PRO A 84 -0.53 -14.91 -8.29
CA PRO A 84 -1.43 -13.81 -7.98
C PRO A 84 -2.80 -14.03 -8.62
N GLN A 85 -3.81 -14.19 -7.77
CA GLN A 85 -5.20 -14.18 -8.17
C GLN A 85 -5.85 -12.97 -7.54
N LEU A 86 -6.47 -12.14 -8.36
CA LEU A 86 -7.17 -10.95 -7.89
C LEU A 86 -8.33 -11.33 -6.96
N LEU A 87 -8.34 -10.77 -5.77
CA LEU A 87 -9.42 -10.90 -4.80
C LEU A 87 -10.36 -9.71 -4.86
N SER A 88 -9.80 -8.51 -4.87
CA SER A 88 -10.55 -7.26 -4.99
C SER A 88 -9.72 -6.19 -5.69
N ALA A 89 -10.39 -5.20 -6.28
CA ALA A 89 -9.76 -4.00 -6.77
C ALA A 89 -10.70 -2.81 -6.64
N VAL A 90 -10.16 -1.67 -6.23
CA VAL A 90 -10.87 -0.40 -6.11
C VAL A 90 -10.11 0.65 -6.90
N ASN A 91 -10.83 1.36 -7.78
CA ASN A 91 -10.27 2.37 -8.68
C ASN A 91 -11.09 3.66 -8.59
N HIS A 92 -10.99 4.37 -7.47
CA HIS A 92 -11.85 5.53 -7.23
C HIS A 92 -11.13 6.81 -6.80
N LEU A 93 -9.80 6.77 -6.70
CA LEU A 93 -9.07 7.91 -6.18
C LEU A 93 -8.65 8.84 -7.30
N PRO A 94 -8.96 10.13 -7.24
CA PRO A 94 -8.34 11.10 -8.09
C PRO A 94 -6.83 11.17 -7.80
N THR A 95 -6.01 11.25 -8.83
CA THR A 95 -4.54 11.29 -8.75
C THR A 95 -3.98 12.47 -7.95
N ARG A 96 -4.83 13.42 -7.58
CA ARG A 96 -4.49 14.61 -6.78
C ARG A 96 -5.30 14.73 -5.48
N ALA A 97 -6.10 13.72 -5.15
CA ALA A 97 -6.86 13.77 -3.92
C ALA A 97 -5.99 13.40 -2.74
N SER A 98 -6.17 14.13 -1.68
CA SER A 98 -5.61 14.00 -0.34
C SER A 98 -4.41 13.06 -0.26
N ASP A 99 -3.39 13.59 0.23
CA ASP A 99 -2.08 12.99 0.44
C ASP A 99 -2.11 11.66 1.23
N VAL A 100 -3.25 11.27 1.79
CA VAL A 100 -3.46 9.99 2.48
C VAL A 100 -4.84 9.43 2.18
N TRP A 101 -4.88 8.20 1.70
CA TRP A 101 -6.13 7.45 1.56
C TRP A 101 -6.24 6.36 2.61
N VAL A 102 -7.41 6.31 3.24
CA VAL A 102 -7.70 5.37 4.34
C VAL A 102 -8.85 4.47 3.94
N THR A 103 -8.65 3.15 4.00
CA THR A 103 -9.68 2.15 3.74
C THR A 103 -9.40 0.85 4.52
N ILE A 104 -10.35 -0.06 4.49
CA ILE A 104 -10.17 -1.40 5.05
C ILE A 104 -9.85 -2.36 3.91
N VAL A 105 -8.84 -3.17 4.11
CA VAL A 105 -8.43 -4.25 3.21
C VAL A 105 -8.36 -5.55 3.99
N GLY A 106 -8.54 -6.68 3.34
CA GLY A 106 -8.54 -7.94 4.05
C GLY A 106 -8.11 -9.10 3.19
N SER A 107 -7.30 -9.97 3.78
CA SER A 107 -6.91 -11.24 3.20
C SER A 107 -7.40 -12.38 4.11
N GLY A 108 -8.41 -13.13 3.64
CA GLY A 108 -8.94 -14.26 4.38
C GLY A 108 -9.63 -13.87 5.71
N SER A 109 -9.08 -14.34 6.84
CA SER A 109 -9.62 -14.06 8.17
C SER A 109 -9.09 -12.77 8.81
N ALA A 110 -8.05 -12.16 8.23
CA ALA A 110 -7.45 -10.94 8.77
C ALA A 110 -7.92 -9.71 7.99
N CYS A 111 -8.34 -8.69 8.71
CA CYS A 111 -8.67 -7.37 8.16
C CYS A 111 -7.67 -6.34 8.67
N TYR A 112 -7.35 -5.38 7.82
CA TYR A 112 -6.39 -4.31 8.13
C TYR A 112 -6.98 -2.95 7.80
N GLN A 113 -6.74 -1.98 8.68
CA GLN A 113 -6.86 -0.58 8.31
C GLN A 113 -5.64 -0.23 7.46
N MET A 114 -5.87 0.19 6.23
CA MET A 114 -4.83 0.57 5.28
C MET A 114 -4.77 2.09 5.13
N PHE A 115 -3.55 2.60 5.07
CA PHE A 115 -3.23 3.97 4.73
C PHE A 115 -2.29 3.95 3.51
N LEU A 116 -2.77 4.44 2.37
CA LEU A 116 -1.90 4.76 1.24
C LEU A 116 -1.45 6.22 1.40
N VAL A 117 -0.17 6.39 1.71
CA VAL A 117 0.44 7.70 2.00
C VAL A 117 1.27 8.14 0.80
N ASN A 118 0.91 9.27 0.21
CA ASN A 118 1.66 9.89 -0.87
C ASN A 118 2.03 11.35 -0.56
N ASN A 119 2.13 11.69 0.72
CA ASN A 119 2.49 13.02 1.22
C ASN A 119 3.79 12.96 2.02
N GLU A 120 4.84 13.61 1.55
CA GLU A 120 6.15 13.65 2.22
C GLU A 120 6.15 14.36 3.58
N ALA A 121 5.12 15.15 3.88
CA ALA A 121 4.96 15.77 5.20
C ALA A 121 4.57 14.74 6.28
N VAL A 122 3.88 13.66 5.90
CA VAL A 122 3.51 12.59 6.83
C VAL A 122 4.74 11.77 7.20
N LYS A 123 5.00 11.61 8.49
CA LYS A 123 6.14 10.82 8.99
C LYS A 123 5.72 9.59 9.78
N TYR A 124 4.59 9.68 10.47
CA TYR A 124 4.09 8.60 11.32
C TYR A 124 2.59 8.49 11.17
N ILE A 125 2.11 7.26 11.35
CA ILE A 125 0.70 6.99 11.59
C ILE A 125 0.62 6.34 12.96
N GLN A 126 -0.12 6.98 13.86
CA GLN A 126 -0.48 6.43 15.16
C GLN A 126 -1.88 5.86 15.11
N TRP A 127 -2.07 4.77 15.80
CA TRP A 127 -3.38 4.18 15.95
C TRP A 127 -3.53 3.53 17.32
N ARG A 128 -4.76 3.42 17.80
CA ARG A 128 -5.11 2.69 19.02
C ARG A 128 -6.46 2.00 18.89
N VAL A 129 -6.65 0.95 19.67
CA VAL A 129 -7.94 0.28 19.86
C VAL A 129 -8.47 0.64 21.23
N ASN A 130 -9.72 1.08 21.31
CA ASN A 130 -10.33 1.58 22.53
C ASN A 130 -9.44 2.63 23.20
N ASP A 131 -9.24 2.53 24.52
CA ASP A 131 -8.39 3.43 25.32
C ASP A 131 -6.96 2.89 25.55
N GLU A 132 -6.50 1.97 24.72
CA GLU A 132 -5.13 1.44 24.82
C GLU A 132 -4.07 2.49 24.46
N ALA A 133 -2.82 2.17 24.75
CA ALA A 133 -1.69 3.00 24.35
C ALA A 133 -1.60 3.12 22.83
N TRP A 134 -1.19 4.30 22.35
CA TRP A 134 -0.96 4.51 20.93
C TRP A 134 0.17 3.61 20.42
N SER A 135 -0.11 2.88 19.38
CA SER A 135 0.89 2.21 18.53
C SER A 135 1.28 3.16 17.40
N GLU A 136 2.54 3.08 16.95
CA GLU A 136 3.06 3.97 15.91
C GLU A 136 3.81 3.19 14.84
N LEU A 137 3.58 3.55 13.59
CA LEU A 137 4.36 3.05 12.46
C LEU A 137 4.91 4.23 11.65
N PRO A 138 6.22 4.21 11.33
CA PRO A 138 6.82 5.22 10.48
C PRO A 138 6.41 5.02 9.02
N VAL A 139 6.25 6.12 8.29
CA VAL A 139 6.15 6.15 6.83
C VAL A 139 7.56 6.20 6.27
N ALA A 140 8.01 5.12 5.67
CA ALA A 140 9.41 4.93 5.27
C ALA A 140 9.73 5.50 3.88
N THR A 141 8.77 5.44 2.97
CA THR A 141 8.91 5.87 1.57
C THR A 141 7.68 6.64 1.12
N TYR A 142 7.73 7.26 -0.06
CA TYR A 142 6.57 7.89 -0.69
C TYR A 142 6.50 7.48 -2.15
N PRO A 143 5.40 6.83 -2.57
CA PRO A 143 4.28 6.39 -1.72
C PRO A 143 4.65 5.27 -0.75
N ASP A 144 3.85 5.09 0.32
CA ASP A 144 3.90 3.93 1.22
C ASP A 144 2.48 3.41 1.50
N ILE A 145 2.38 2.12 1.83
CA ILE A 145 1.17 1.51 2.38
C ILE A 145 1.47 1.10 3.82
N VAL A 146 0.74 1.68 4.77
CA VAL A 146 0.82 1.33 6.18
C VAL A 146 -0.41 0.51 6.54
N LEU A 147 -0.21 -0.63 7.23
CA LEU A 147 -1.25 -1.58 7.59
C LEU A 147 -1.28 -1.78 9.10
N PHE A 148 -2.46 -1.58 9.70
CA PHE A 148 -2.73 -1.92 11.08
C PHE A 148 -3.77 -3.04 11.15
N PRO A 149 -3.54 -4.11 11.93
CA PRO A 149 -4.53 -5.17 12.09
C PRO A 149 -5.78 -4.63 12.78
N LEU A 150 -6.94 -4.96 12.25
CA LEU A 150 -8.21 -4.69 12.91
C LEU A 150 -8.51 -5.80 13.93
N PRO A 151 -9.06 -5.46 15.11
CA PRO A 151 -9.42 -6.46 16.10
C PRO A 151 -10.54 -7.37 15.61
N GLU A 152 -10.39 -8.68 15.76
CA GLU A 152 -11.36 -9.69 15.32
C GLU A 152 -12.74 -9.52 15.99
N ASN A 153 -12.76 -9.04 17.23
CA ASN A 153 -13.98 -8.91 18.03
C ASN A 153 -14.65 -7.54 17.90
N GLY A 154 -14.22 -6.73 16.95
CA GLY A 154 -14.62 -5.34 16.85
C GLY A 154 -13.99 -4.47 17.94
N GLY A 155 -14.31 -3.19 17.96
CA GLY A 155 -13.80 -2.19 18.89
C GLY A 155 -13.81 -0.83 18.23
N GLU A 156 -13.76 0.21 19.04
CA GLU A 156 -13.49 1.55 18.54
C GLU A 156 -12.00 1.65 18.26
N TYR A 157 -11.64 2.17 17.10
CA TYR A 157 -10.26 2.46 16.76
C TYR A 157 -10.14 3.91 16.31
N GLU A 158 -9.05 4.51 16.72
CA GLU A 158 -8.69 5.86 16.38
C GLU A 158 -7.33 5.87 15.68
N TYR A 159 -7.10 6.85 14.83
CA TYR A 159 -5.79 7.06 14.21
C TYR A 159 -5.47 8.54 14.11
N ARG A 160 -4.18 8.84 14.02
CA ARG A 160 -3.63 10.16 13.78
C ARG A 160 -2.55 10.08 12.71
N ILE A 161 -2.52 11.07 11.84
CA ILE A 161 -1.54 11.20 10.77
C ILE A 161 -0.63 12.35 11.14
N LEU A 162 0.64 12.08 11.40
CA LEU A 162 1.55 13.04 12.02
C LEU A 162 2.73 13.39 11.11
N ASN A 163 3.17 14.65 11.20
CA ASN A 163 4.42 15.12 10.62
C ASN A 163 5.62 14.90 11.57
N ALA A 164 6.82 15.35 11.16
CA ALA A 164 8.05 15.21 11.95
C ALA A 164 8.07 16.03 13.27
N SER A 165 7.07 16.89 13.49
CA SER A 165 6.92 17.70 14.70
C SER A 165 5.74 17.25 15.54
N ASP A 166 5.24 16.03 15.33
CA ASP A 166 4.08 15.42 16.00
C ASP A 166 2.78 16.22 15.84
N GLN A 167 2.67 16.99 14.77
CA GLN A 167 1.45 17.73 14.43
C GLN A 167 0.61 16.92 13.44
N GLU A 168 -0.70 16.95 13.62
CA GLU A 168 -1.63 16.29 12.69
C GLU A 168 -1.57 16.95 11.31
N VAL A 169 -1.44 16.11 10.30
CA VAL A 169 -1.53 16.49 8.88
C VAL A 169 -2.99 16.34 8.46
N GLN A 170 -3.60 17.44 8.01
CA GLN A 170 -4.99 17.47 7.52
C GLN A 170 -5.06 17.13 6.04
#